data_f12348ac7cc717c9737d956f56afce43
#
_entry.id   f12348ac7cc717c9737d956f56afce43
#
_cell.length_a   1.000
_cell.length_b   1.000
_cell.length_c   1.000
_cell.angle_alpha   90.00
_cell.angle_beta   90.00
_cell.angle_gamma   90.00
#
_symmetry.space_group_name_H-M   'P 1'
#
loop_
_entity.id
_entity.type
_entity.pdbx_description
1 polymer ?
#
loop_
_entity_poly.entity_id
_entity_poly.type
_entity_poly.pdbx_seq_one_letter_code
_entity_poly.pdbx_strand_id
1 'polypeptide(L)'
;MFVRLGAALCAAAIIFSCSSAMAESGIASVYAHGGGRTASGERVNSRELTAAHRSLPFGTHVRVTNRRNGRSVIVRINDRGPFVRGRVIDLTPAAAHALGFSGLVRVNLEIVRT
;
A
#
# COMPACT_ATOMS: atom_id res chain seq x y z
N MET A 1 -22.05 -48.96 -26.30
CA MET A 1 -21.71 -48.53 -26.06
C MET A 1 -21.35 -47.68 -25.38
N PHE A 2 -21.03 -47.01 -25.16
CA PHE A 2 -20.67 -46.21 -24.59
C PHE A 2 -20.12 -45.24 -24.37
N VAL A 3 -19.97 -44.68 -24.12
CA VAL A 3 -19.62 -43.80 -24.00
C VAL A 3 -19.12 -43.04 -23.34
N ARG A 4 -18.67 -42.49 -23.12
CA ARG A 4 -18.20 -41.82 -22.52
C ARG A 4 -17.96 -40.83 -22.25
N LEU A 5 -17.92 -40.18 -21.93
CA LEU A 5 -17.71 -39.22 -21.67
C LEU A 5 -17.10 -38.51 -21.14
N GLY A 6 -16.64 -38.25 -21.11
CA GLY A 6 -16.02 -37.58 -20.73
C GLY A 6 -15.97 -36.70 -20.14
N ALA A 7 -15.99 -36.26 -19.76
CA ALA A 7 -16.01 -35.44 -19.23
C ALA A 7 -15.34 -34.55 -18.92
N ALA A 8 -15.09 -34.10 -19.14
CA ALA A 8 -14.50 -33.32 -18.98
C ALA A 8 -14.35 -32.37 -18.34
N LEU A 9 -14.36 -32.01 -17.94
CA LEU A 9 -14.18 -31.18 -17.36
C LEU A 9 -13.56 -30.35 -17.16
N CYS A 10 -13.41 -29.83 -17.37
CA CYS A 10 -12.93 -29.00 -17.30
C CYS A 10 -12.72 -28.25 -16.51
N ALA A 11 -12.39 -28.16 -16.05
CA ALA A 11 -12.08 -27.64 -15.26
C ALA A 11 -11.72 -26.51 -15.24
N ALA A 12 -12.04 -25.85 -15.50
CA ALA A 12 -11.91 -24.78 -15.52
C ALA A 12 -11.10 -24.18 -14.76
N ALA A 13 -10.16 -24.07 -14.90
CA ALA A 13 -9.33 -23.60 -14.19
C ALA A 13 -9.47 -22.27 -14.06
N ILE A 14 -9.94 -21.78 -13.26
CA ILE A 14 -10.08 -20.63 -13.06
C ILE A 14 -9.03 -20.08 -12.55
N ILE A 15 -8.31 -19.40 -13.10
CA ILE A 15 -7.32 -18.92 -12.61
C ILE A 15 -7.53 -17.64 -12.22
N PHE A 16 -7.52 -17.28 -11.20
CA PHE A 16 -7.51 -16.09 -10.75
C PHE A 16 -6.29 -15.55 -10.75
N SER A 17 -5.87 -15.06 -11.68
CA SER A 17 -4.78 -14.39 -11.56
C SER A 17 -5.02 -13.24 -10.84
N CYS A 18 -4.88 -13.18 -9.81
CA CYS A 18 -4.86 -12.28 -8.98
C CYS A 18 -3.67 -11.60 -9.26
N SER A 19 -3.63 -10.79 -10.05
CA SER A 19 -2.55 -10.13 -10.23
C SER A 19 -2.31 -9.36 -9.15
N SER A 20 -1.68 -9.68 -8.40
CA SER A 20 -1.45 -9.07 -7.40
C SER A 20 -0.54 -8.17 -7.56
N ALA A 21 -0.91 -7.23 -7.62
CA ALA A 21 -0.17 -6.27 -7.38
C ALA A 21 0.43 -6.51 -6.13
N MET A 22 1.52 -6.07 -5.82
CA MET A 22 2.11 -6.28 -4.70
C MET A 22 1.31 -5.99 -3.58
N ALA A 23 1.07 -6.86 -2.77
CA ALA A 23 0.44 -6.68 -1.51
C ALA A 23 1.52 -6.82 -0.46
N GLU A 24 1.60 -5.91 0.43
CA GLU A 24 2.60 -5.92 1.49
C GLU A 24 1.93 -5.55 2.79
N SER A 25 2.35 -6.11 3.89
CA SER A 25 1.82 -5.72 5.18
C SER A 25 2.95 -5.38 6.12
N GLY A 26 2.68 -4.59 7.10
CA GLY A 26 3.68 -4.19 8.08
C GLY A 26 3.19 -3.02 8.89
N ILE A 27 4.10 -2.29 9.49
CA ILE A 27 3.76 -1.19 10.36
C ILE A 27 3.91 0.13 9.63
N ALA A 28 2.91 0.97 9.76
CA ALA A 28 2.96 2.34 9.25
C ALA A 28 3.33 3.27 10.39
N SER A 29 4.07 4.30 10.05
CA SER A 29 4.41 5.35 10.99
C SER A 29 4.06 6.69 10.36
N VAL A 30 4.21 7.74 11.11
CA VAL A 30 3.89 9.08 10.65
C VAL A 30 5.18 9.89 10.65
N TYR A 31 5.38 10.73 9.65
CA TYR A 31 6.52 11.61 9.65
C TYR A 31 6.52 12.42 10.95
N ALA A 32 7.64 12.43 11.59
CA ALA A 32 7.74 13.09 12.88
C ALA A 32 7.76 14.60 12.76
N HIS A 33 8.09 15.13 11.63
CA HIS A 33 8.18 16.56 11.49
C HIS A 33 7.97 16.90 10.05
N GLY A 34 7.62 18.06 9.76
CA GLY A 34 7.43 18.50 8.41
C GLY A 34 8.60 19.33 7.99
N GLY A 35 8.67 19.68 6.79
CA GLY A 35 9.70 20.55 6.28
C GLY A 35 10.79 19.82 5.56
N GLY A 36 11.48 20.50 4.71
CA GLY A 36 12.53 19.91 3.93
C GLY A 36 12.01 19.26 2.67
N ARG A 37 12.91 18.63 1.94
CA ARG A 37 12.58 18.00 0.69
C ARG A 37 12.59 16.51 0.84
N THR A 38 11.72 15.86 0.09
CA THR A 38 11.69 14.42 0.02
C THR A 38 12.73 13.93 -0.96
N ALA A 39 12.95 12.64 -1.04
CA ALA A 39 13.90 12.05 -1.98
C ALA A 39 13.48 12.31 -3.44
N SER A 40 12.22 12.57 -3.71
CA SER A 40 11.78 12.89 -5.06
C SER A 40 12.05 14.34 -5.41
N GLY A 41 12.49 15.16 -4.46
CA GLY A 41 12.73 16.57 -4.68
C GLY A 41 11.57 17.47 -4.30
N GLU A 42 10.42 16.90 -3.98
CA GLU A 42 9.27 17.69 -3.59
C GLU A 42 9.42 18.17 -2.17
N ARG A 43 8.78 19.27 -1.82
CA ARG A 43 8.76 19.67 -0.43
C ARG A 43 7.81 18.80 0.31
N VAL A 44 8.11 18.49 1.54
CA VAL A 44 7.21 17.75 2.39
C VAL A 44 6.00 18.64 2.68
N ASN A 45 4.80 18.13 2.45
CA ASN A 45 3.60 18.86 2.75
C ASN A 45 2.70 17.98 3.60
N SER A 46 2.58 18.31 4.86
CA SER A 46 1.85 17.49 5.82
C SER A 46 0.35 17.40 5.53
N ARG A 47 -0.15 18.26 4.66
CA ARG A 47 -1.58 18.25 4.32
C ARG A 47 -1.88 17.41 3.09
N GLU A 48 -0.87 16.94 2.39
CA GLU A 48 -1.10 16.12 1.23
C GLU A 48 -1.05 14.65 1.59
N LEU A 49 -1.66 13.82 0.76
CA LEU A 49 -1.69 12.39 1.00
C LEU A 49 -0.50 11.76 0.29
N THR A 50 0.64 11.83 0.91
CA THR A 50 1.87 11.26 0.37
C THR A 50 2.57 10.41 1.42
N ALA A 51 3.56 9.65 0.98
CA ALA A 51 4.22 8.71 1.86
C ALA A 51 5.61 8.36 1.38
N ALA A 52 6.40 7.81 2.27
CA ALA A 52 7.70 7.24 1.96
C ALA A 52 7.60 5.73 1.90
N HIS A 53 8.24 5.14 0.91
CA HIS A 53 8.36 3.69 0.79
C HIS A 53 9.78 3.38 0.33
N ARG A 54 10.28 2.22 0.74
CA ARG A 54 11.69 1.91 0.48
C ARG A 54 12.02 1.73 -0.98
N SER A 55 11.12 1.23 -1.77
CA SER A 55 11.46 0.84 -3.13
C SER A 55 10.45 1.17 -4.21
N LEU A 56 9.20 1.45 -3.88
CA LEU A 56 8.22 1.73 -4.93
C LEU A 56 8.59 3.00 -5.68
N PRO A 57 8.42 3.04 -6.99
CA PRO A 57 8.77 4.23 -7.76
C PRO A 57 8.01 5.46 -7.28
N PHE A 58 8.64 6.61 -7.37
CA PHE A 58 7.97 7.85 -7.02
C PHE A 58 6.77 8.04 -7.96
N GLY A 59 5.68 8.49 -7.41
CA GLY A 59 4.44 8.64 -8.17
C GLY A 59 3.51 7.45 -8.06
N THR A 60 3.98 6.33 -7.51
CA THR A 60 3.11 5.17 -7.33
C THR A 60 2.02 5.52 -6.34
N HIS A 61 0.79 5.13 -6.65
CA HIS A 61 -0.32 5.31 -5.74
C HIS A 61 -0.56 3.99 -5.00
N VAL A 62 -0.69 4.08 -3.71
CA VAL A 62 -0.82 2.90 -2.86
C VAL A 62 -2.04 3.08 -1.98
N ARG A 63 -2.88 2.05 -1.91
CA ARG A 63 -3.97 2.05 -0.95
C ARG A 63 -3.43 1.49 0.33
N VAL A 64 -3.54 2.26 1.37
CA VAL A 64 -3.10 1.85 2.69
C VAL A 64 -4.35 1.57 3.51
N THR A 65 -4.44 0.38 4.08
CA THR A 65 -5.59 0.01 4.89
C THR A 65 -5.14 -0.20 6.32
N ASN A 66 -5.78 0.48 7.25
CA ASN A 66 -5.52 0.35 8.67
C ASN A 66 -6.19 -0.93 9.14
N ARG A 67 -5.40 -1.90 9.57
CA ARG A 67 -5.95 -3.20 9.94
C ARG A 67 -6.73 -3.16 11.24
N ARG A 68 -6.60 -2.09 12.00
CA ARG A 68 -7.30 -2.04 13.27
C ARG A 68 -8.74 -1.55 13.09
N ASN A 69 -9.01 -0.68 12.14
CA ASN A 69 -10.34 -0.14 11.97
C ASN A 69 -10.91 -0.31 10.55
N GLY A 70 -10.13 -0.84 9.62
CA GLY A 70 -10.59 -1.08 8.26
C GLY A 70 -10.61 0.13 7.35
N ARG A 71 -10.23 1.31 7.83
CA ARG A 71 -10.23 2.50 6.99
C ARG A 71 -9.07 2.45 6.02
N SER A 72 -9.23 3.05 4.86
CA SER A 72 -8.15 3.09 3.88
C SER A 72 -8.02 4.47 3.27
N VAL A 73 -6.86 4.74 2.73
CA VAL A 73 -6.59 5.98 2.04
C VAL A 73 -5.60 5.68 0.92
N ILE A 74 -5.65 6.43 -0.16
CA ILE A 74 -4.68 6.27 -1.23
C ILE A 74 -3.65 7.38 -1.10
N VAL A 75 -2.39 7.00 -1.08
CA VAL A 75 -1.28 7.94 -0.97
C VAL A 75 -0.38 7.82 -2.17
N ARG A 76 0.37 8.86 -2.45
CA ARG A 76 1.34 8.87 -3.54
C ARG A 76 2.74 8.79 -2.94
N ILE A 77 3.54 7.90 -3.45
CA ILE A 77 4.91 7.72 -2.93
C ILE A 77 5.79 8.83 -3.48
N ASN A 78 6.45 9.55 -2.62
CA ASN A 78 7.35 10.62 -3.03
C ASN A 78 8.65 10.66 -2.21
N ASP A 79 8.88 9.67 -1.37
CA ASP A 79 10.06 9.70 -0.51
C ASP A 79 10.55 8.27 -0.27
N ARG A 80 11.72 8.14 0.32
CA ARG A 80 12.33 6.86 0.63
C ARG A 80 12.36 6.62 2.13
N GLY A 81 12.24 5.39 2.51
CA GLY A 81 12.13 4.93 3.89
C GLY A 81 10.76 4.34 4.11
N PRO A 82 10.44 3.96 5.33
CA PRO A 82 11.30 3.98 6.51
C PRO A 82 12.32 2.86 6.47
N PHE A 83 13.40 3.04 7.20
CA PHE A 83 14.44 2.02 7.22
C PHE A 83 14.51 1.32 8.58
N VAL A 84 13.43 1.36 9.30
CA VAL A 84 13.34 0.68 10.59
C VAL A 84 12.67 -0.66 10.35
N ARG A 85 13.23 -1.71 10.92
CA ARG A 85 12.74 -3.05 10.71
C ARG A 85 11.26 -3.16 11.06
N GLY A 86 10.48 -3.78 10.17
CA GLY A 86 9.05 -3.99 10.38
C GLY A 86 8.18 -2.84 9.92
N ARG A 87 8.76 -1.67 9.70
CA ARG A 87 7.98 -0.53 9.22
C ARG A 87 8.04 -0.51 7.70
N VAL A 88 6.92 -0.38 7.07
CA VAL A 88 6.83 -0.47 5.61
C VAL A 88 6.46 0.83 4.94
N ILE A 89 5.89 1.78 5.65
CA ILE A 89 5.47 3.03 5.06
C ILE A 89 5.47 4.14 6.10
N ASP A 90 5.83 5.33 5.68
CA ASP A 90 5.84 6.49 6.55
C ASP A 90 4.87 7.49 5.95
N LEU A 91 3.85 7.83 6.67
CA LEU A 91 2.73 8.60 6.14
C LEU A 91 2.76 10.05 6.59
N THR A 92 2.22 10.93 5.77
CA THR A 92 2.03 12.31 6.21
C THR A 92 0.97 12.36 7.30
N PRO A 93 0.96 13.40 8.09
CA PRO A 93 -0.11 13.57 9.08
C PRO A 93 -1.51 13.53 8.48
N ALA A 94 -1.71 14.09 7.28
CA ALA A 94 -3.01 14.04 6.65
C ALA A 94 -3.44 12.60 6.36
N ALA A 95 -2.51 11.77 5.88
CA ALA A 95 -2.83 10.38 5.59
C ALA A 95 -3.13 9.62 6.89
N ALA A 96 -2.34 9.85 7.93
CA ALA A 96 -2.56 9.20 9.21
C ALA A 96 -3.91 9.59 9.78
N HIS A 97 -4.28 10.86 9.66
CA HIS A 97 -5.57 11.32 10.13
C HIS A 97 -6.70 10.63 9.38
N ALA A 98 -6.58 10.52 8.07
CA ALA A 98 -7.59 9.84 7.26
C ALA A 98 -7.73 8.37 7.67
N LEU A 99 -6.64 7.75 8.09
CA LEU A 99 -6.68 6.36 8.53
C LEU A 99 -7.10 6.20 9.98
N GLY A 100 -7.16 7.27 10.70
CA GLY A 100 -7.63 7.23 12.08
C GLY A 100 -6.59 6.72 13.07
N PHE A 101 -5.32 7.04 12.87
CA PHE A 101 -4.32 6.61 13.84
C PHE A 101 -3.26 7.68 14.07
N SER A 102 -2.55 7.53 15.17
CA SER A 102 -1.35 8.30 15.44
C SER A 102 -0.31 7.30 15.95
N GLY A 103 0.93 7.60 15.81
CA GLY A 103 1.99 6.70 16.26
C GLY A 103 2.22 5.59 15.25
N LEU A 104 1.93 4.37 15.63
CA LEU A 104 2.18 3.21 14.77
C LEU A 104 0.91 2.39 14.64
N VAL A 105 0.71 1.81 13.48
CA VAL A 105 -0.43 0.93 13.28
C VAL A 105 -0.08 -0.11 12.21
N ARG A 106 -0.64 -1.29 12.31
CA ARG A 106 -0.45 -2.29 11.28
C ARG A 106 -1.33 -1.97 10.10
N VAL A 107 -0.77 -2.08 8.91
CA VAL A 107 -1.47 -1.76 7.67
C VAL A 107 -1.23 -2.82 6.61
N ASN A 108 -2.08 -2.81 5.62
CA ASN A 108 -1.86 -3.54 4.39
C ASN A 108 -1.67 -2.50 3.29
N LEU A 109 -0.76 -2.76 2.38
CA LEU A 109 -0.49 -1.89 1.24
C LEU A 109 -0.85 -2.60 -0.04
N GLU A 110 -1.41 -1.86 -0.96
CA GLU A 110 -1.77 -2.41 -2.23
C GLU A 110 -1.55 -1.36 -3.30
N ILE A 111 -0.86 -1.69 -4.37
CA ILE A 111 -0.63 -0.73 -5.44
C ILE A 111 -1.92 -0.52 -6.20
N VAL A 112 -2.26 0.75 -6.43
CA VAL A 112 -3.45 1.07 -7.18
C VAL A 112 -3.04 1.25 -8.61
N ARG A 113 -3.68 0.51 -9.50
CA ARG A 113 -3.35 0.66 -10.88
C ARG A 113 -4.41 1.47 -11.54
N THR A 114 -4.06 2.30 -12.43
CA THR A 114 -5.04 3.11 -13.14
C THR A 114 -5.16 2.64 -14.57
#